data_83ba0e2c54dc147a3e926ac997c7f641
#
_entry.id   83ba0e2c54dc147a3e926ac997c7f641
#
_cell.length_a   1.000
_cell.length_b   1.000
_cell.length_c   1.000
_cell.angle_alpha   90.00
_cell.angle_beta   90.00
_cell.angle_gamma   90.00
#
_symmetry.space_group_name_H-M   'P 1'
#
loop_
_entity.id
_entity.type
_entity.pdbx_description
1 polymer ?
#
loop_
_entity_poly.entity_id
_entity_poly.type
_entity_poly.pdbx_seq_one_letter_code
_entity_poly.pdbx_strand_id
1 'polypeptide(L)'
;MTYFKLKLSKNIVLKLLMLSVFFSLPRISFSQSTSSVNQPVFNHAALCAKNLKKTAAFYITVLQLKTLPNPFSDTTHVWLKIGPGIALHIIQGNCPTPVHDISLHLSFSVPSLPGFIQHLDQLNVKYSNWGGEPKKIQKRADNVLQVYFQDPDGYWIEVNDAK
;
A
#
# COMPACT_ATOMS: atom_id res chain seq x y z
N MET A 1 42.37 65.94 4.71
CA MET A 1 41.74 64.58 4.91
C MET A 1 40.84 64.73 6.17
N THR A 2 39.55 65.01 5.93
CA THR A 2 38.62 65.43 6.99
C THR A 2 37.84 64.21 7.45
N TYR A 3 38.08 63.76 8.68
CA TYR A 3 37.32 62.65 9.28
C TYR A 3 35.95 63.14 9.75
N PHE A 4 34.91 62.63 9.12
CA PHE A 4 33.53 62.87 9.50
C PHE A 4 33.17 61.96 10.68
N LYS A 5 33.11 62.46 11.91
CA LYS A 5 32.64 61.69 13.09
C LYS A 5 31.12 61.68 13.07
N LEU A 6 30.53 60.54 12.71
CA LEU A 6 29.09 60.34 12.87
C LEU A 6 28.77 60.26 14.36
N LYS A 7 28.07 61.26 14.90
CA LYS A 7 27.59 61.32 16.28
C LYS A 7 26.20 60.63 16.30
N LEU A 8 26.15 59.31 16.55
CA LEU A 8 24.87 58.64 16.72
C LEU A 8 24.15 59.16 17.98
N SER A 9 22.89 59.52 17.84
CA SER A 9 22.03 59.92 18.94
C SER A 9 21.81 58.78 19.93
N LYS A 10 21.81 59.06 21.24
CA LYS A 10 21.59 58.07 22.31
C LYS A 10 20.30 57.26 22.09
N ASN A 11 19.29 57.86 21.46
CA ASN A 11 18.03 57.20 21.15
C ASN A 11 18.14 56.15 20.03
N ILE A 12 19.09 56.28 19.10
CA ILE A 12 19.35 55.28 18.04
C ILE A 12 20.08 54.07 18.61
N VAL A 13 21.07 54.32 19.50
CA VAL A 13 21.80 53.27 20.17
C VAL A 13 20.87 52.42 21.08
N LEU A 14 19.97 53.10 21.82
CA LEU A 14 19.01 52.39 22.68
C LEU A 14 17.98 51.57 21.88
N LYS A 15 17.53 52.09 20.71
CA LYS A 15 16.63 51.31 19.81
C LYS A 15 17.33 50.11 19.17
N LEU A 16 18.60 50.23 18.80
CA LEU A 16 19.40 49.16 18.28
C LEU A 16 19.69 48.06 19.36
N LEU A 17 19.93 48.46 20.62
CA LEU A 17 20.08 47.56 21.75
C LEU A 17 18.75 46.80 22.06
N MET A 18 17.62 47.48 22.02
CA MET A 18 16.30 46.83 22.18
C MET A 18 15.99 45.86 21.07
N LEU A 19 16.39 46.13 19.82
CA LEU A 19 16.18 45.23 18.70
C LEU A 19 17.06 43.97 18.77
N SER A 20 18.25 44.03 19.37
CA SER A 20 19.15 42.88 19.54
C SER A 20 18.71 41.93 20.64
N VAL A 21 17.99 42.42 21.66
CA VAL A 21 17.47 41.58 22.76
C VAL A 21 16.32 40.69 22.27
N PHE A 22 15.53 41.14 21.28
CA PHE A 22 14.47 40.31 20.71
C PHE A 22 14.97 39.15 19.83
N PHE A 23 16.22 39.24 19.33
CA PHE A 23 16.81 38.13 18.52
C PHE A 23 17.51 37.06 19.34
N SER A 24 17.72 37.28 20.64
CA SER A 24 18.48 36.39 21.53
C SER A 24 17.60 35.51 22.42
N LEU A 25 16.28 35.53 22.25
CA LEU A 25 15.42 34.59 22.97
C LEU A 25 15.68 33.17 22.45
N PRO A 26 16.08 32.23 23.32
CA PRO A 26 16.22 30.86 22.93
C PRO A 26 14.87 30.40 22.38
N ARG A 27 14.85 29.98 21.13
CA ARG A 27 13.70 29.28 20.58
C ARG A 27 13.59 27.97 21.35
N ILE A 28 12.73 27.93 22.35
CA ILE A 28 12.33 26.69 23.00
C ILE A 28 11.57 25.93 21.93
N SER A 29 12.28 25.13 21.15
CA SER A 29 11.67 24.11 20.32
C SER A 29 11.04 23.11 21.29
N PHE A 30 9.74 23.22 21.50
CA PHE A 30 8.97 22.11 22.02
C PHE A 30 9.09 21.00 20.99
N SER A 31 10.06 20.09 21.20
CA SER A 31 10.00 18.78 20.61
C SER A 31 8.71 18.17 21.15
N GLN A 32 7.66 18.19 20.33
CA GLN A 32 6.53 17.32 20.57
C GLN A 32 7.10 15.90 20.48
N SER A 33 7.42 15.33 21.64
CA SER A 33 7.54 13.90 21.78
C SER A 33 6.16 13.36 21.36
N THR A 34 6.01 13.07 20.06
CA THR A 34 4.94 12.21 19.62
C THR A 34 5.18 10.89 20.34
N SER A 35 4.46 10.68 21.45
CA SER A 35 4.29 9.34 21.99
C SER A 35 3.89 8.50 20.79
N SER A 36 4.78 7.64 20.32
CA SER A 36 4.45 6.68 19.27
C SER A 36 3.37 5.80 19.88
N VAL A 37 2.11 6.17 19.59
CA VAL A 37 1.00 5.23 19.76
C VAL A 37 1.44 4.03 18.95
N ASN A 38 1.53 2.85 19.57
CA ASN A 38 1.85 1.61 18.88
C ASN A 38 0.68 1.31 17.91
N GLN A 39 0.68 1.99 16.76
CA GLN A 39 -0.29 1.72 15.71
C GLN A 39 -0.04 0.32 15.17
N PRO A 40 -1.07 -0.55 15.14
CA PRO A 40 -0.93 -1.84 14.49
C PRO A 40 -0.62 -1.63 13.00
N VAL A 41 0.30 -2.43 12.50
CA VAL A 41 0.69 -2.44 11.09
C VAL A 41 0.13 -3.70 10.45
N PHE A 42 -0.42 -3.59 9.25
CA PHE A 42 -0.91 -4.75 8.51
C PHE A 42 0.25 -5.70 8.20
N ASN A 43 0.12 -6.95 8.64
CA ASN A 43 1.18 -7.95 8.55
C ASN A 43 0.91 -8.97 7.44
N HIS A 44 -0.28 -9.60 7.44
CA HIS A 44 -0.65 -10.57 6.41
C HIS A 44 -2.17 -10.70 6.27
N ALA A 45 -2.60 -11.17 5.10
CA ALA A 45 -3.93 -11.69 4.88
C ALA A 45 -3.89 -13.21 4.85
N ALA A 46 -4.92 -13.89 5.34
CA ALA A 46 -5.02 -15.34 5.27
C ALA A 46 -6.22 -15.77 4.42
N LEU A 47 -6.03 -16.78 3.57
CA LEU A 47 -7.07 -17.39 2.75
C LEU A 47 -7.11 -18.91 3.01
N CYS A 48 -8.32 -19.46 3.06
CA CYS A 48 -8.52 -20.89 3.12
C CYS A 48 -8.59 -21.49 1.71
N ALA A 49 -7.81 -22.51 1.44
CA ALA A 49 -7.77 -23.21 0.14
C ALA A 49 -8.20 -24.67 0.28
N LYS A 50 -9.16 -25.11 -0.57
CA LYS A 50 -9.54 -26.53 -0.66
C LYS A 50 -8.42 -27.36 -1.26
N ASN A 51 -7.67 -26.78 -2.18
CA ASN A 51 -6.49 -27.39 -2.81
C ASN A 51 -5.33 -26.41 -2.79
N LEU A 52 -4.48 -26.52 -1.78
CA LEU A 52 -3.36 -25.61 -1.56
C LEU A 52 -2.46 -25.45 -2.78
N LYS A 53 -2.11 -26.58 -3.43
CA LYS A 53 -1.24 -26.58 -4.61
C LYS A 53 -1.84 -25.80 -5.77
N LYS A 54 -3.14 -25.98 -6.05
CA LYS A 54 -3.86 -25.30 -7.12
C LYS A 54 -3.95 -23.80 -6.83
N THR A 55 -4.32 -23.43 -5.62
CA THR A 55 -4.49 -22.03 -5.23
C THR A 55 -3.16 -21.30 -5.16
N ALA A 56 -2.13 -21.89 -4.56
CA ALA A 56 -0.80 -21.31 -4.55
C ALA A 56 -0.23 -21.12 -5.96
N ALA A 57 -0.37 -22.13 -6.84
CA ALA A 57 0.05 -22.03 -8.23
C ALA A 57 -0.67 -20.89 -8.97
N PHE A 58 -1.95 -20.65 -8.70
CA PHE A 58 -2.70 -19.53 -9.27
C PHE A 58 -2.08 -18.18 -8.90
N TYR A 59 -1.85 -17.92 -7.61
CA TYR A 59 -1.25 -16.68 -7.15
C TYR A 59 0.17 -16.47 -7.67
N ILE A 60 0.97 -17.53 -7.75
CA ILE A 60 2.33 -17.50 -8.30
C ILE A 60 2.32 -17.20 -9.81
N THR A 61 1.39 -17.83 -10.57
CA THR A 61 1.38 -17.72 -12.03
C THR A 61 0.63 -16.46 -12.49
N VAL A 62 -0.56 -16.19 -11.94
CA VAL A 62 -1.43 -15.09 -12.39
C VAL A 62 -0.95 -13.76 -11.84
N LEU A 63 -0.68 -13.67 -10.54
CA LEU A 63 -0.21 -12.44 -9.89
C LEU A 63 1.32 -12.34 -9.79
N GLN A 64 2.05 -13.37 -10.25
CA GLN A 64 3.51 -13.45 -10.23
C GLN A 64 4.12 -13.23 -8.83
N LEU A 65 3.39 -13.68 -7.79
CA LEU A 65 3.83 -13.55 -6.41
C LEU A 65 4.99 -14.49 -6.11
N LYS A 66 5.93 -14.03 -5.29
CA LYS A 66 7.08 -14.83 -4.85
C LYS A 66 6.77 -15.58 -3.57
N THR A 67 7.21 -16.84 -3.49
CA THR A 67 7.10 -17.64 -2.26
C THR A 67 8.00 -17.08 -1.16
N LEU A 68 7.52 -17.22 0.07
CA LEU A 68 8.28 -16.97 1.30
C LEU A 68 8.51 -18.29 2.04
N PRO A 69 9.52 -18.38 2.91
CA PRO A 69 9.69 -19.53 3.78
C PRO A 69 8.45 -19.80 4.62
N ASN A 70 8.01 -21.07 4.70
CA ASN A 70 6.94 -21.47 5.60
C ASN A 70 7.50 -21.62 7.04
N PRO A 71 7.03 -20.82 8.02
CA PRO A 71 7.53 -20.91 9.40
C PRO A 71 7.04 -22.14 10.14
N PHE A 72 6.00 -22.84 9.66
CA PHE A 72 5.40 -23.99 10.35
C PHE A 72 6.05 -25.32 10.00
N SER A 73 6.92 -25.35 8.98
CA SER A 73 7.61 -26.59 8.54
C SER A 73 6.65 -27.75 8.19
N ASP A 74 5.45 -27.42 7.71
CA ASP A 74 4.42 -28.37 7.28
C ASP A 74 4.09 -28.23 5.79
N THR A 75 3.17 -29.05 5.30
CA THR A 75 2.74 -29.07 3.89
C THR A 75 1.35 -28.46 3.66
N THR A 76 0.76 -27.86 4.70
CA THR A 76 -0.61 -27.33 4.67
C THR A 76 -0.66 -25.80 4.58
N HIS A 77 0.51 -25.15 4.55
CA HIS A 77 0.63 -23.70 4.50
C HIS A 77 1.55 -23.25 3.36
N VAL A 78 1.16 -22.20 2.67
CA VAL A 78 2.00 -21.48 1.70
C VAL A 78 1.97 -20.00 2.03
N TRP A 79 3.14 -19.38 2.02
CA TRP A 79 3.32 -17.96 2.24
C TRP A 79 3.84 -17.30 0.96
N LEU A 80 3.17 -16.22 0.53
CA LEU A 80 3.51 -15.48 -0.67
C LEU A 80 3.73 -14.00 -0.30
N LYS A 81 4.73 -13.36 -0.91
CA LYS A 81 5.00 -11.94 -0.70
C LYS A 81 4.01 -11.10 -1.50
N ILE A 82 3.26 -10.21 -0.85
CA ILE A 82 2.33 -9.27 -1.48
C ILE A 82 2.75 -7.81 -1.32
N GLY A 83 3.75 -7.53 -0.49
CA GLY A 83 4.30 -6.20 -0.29
C GLY A 83 5.57 -6.22 0.57
N PRO A 84 6.18 -5.06 0.82
CA PRO A 84 7.30 -4.96 1.77
C PRO A 84 6.83 -5.34 3.18
N GLY A 85 7.32 -6.48 3.70
CA GLY A 85 6.94 -6.99 5.03
C GLY A 85 5.50 -7.52 5.13
N ILE A 86 4.78 -7.67 4.00
CA ILE A 86 3.39 -8.11 3.98
C ILE A 86 3.28 -9.41 3.20
N ALA A 87 2.55 -10.39 3.75
CA ALA A 87 2.37 -11.70 3.15
C ALA A 87 0.91 -12.04 2.87
N LEU A 88 0.70 -12.93 1.91
CA LEU A 88 -0.53 -13.71 1.74
C LEU A 88 -0.26 -15.12 2.29
N HIS A 89 -1.04 -15.52 3.28
CA HIS A 89 -0.97 -16.84 3.90
C HIS A 89 -2.11 -17.71 3.38
N ILE A 90 -1.78 -18.74 2.61
CA ILE A 90 -2.76 -19.69 2.08
C ILE A 90 -2.71 -20.96 2.94
N ILE A 91 -3.86 -21.34 3.48
CA ILE A 91 -4.00 -22.44 4.45
C ILE A 91 -4.91 -23.51 3.84
N GLN A 92 -4.42 -24.73 3.72
CA GLN A 92 -5.27 -25.84 3.31
C GLN A 92 -6.25 -26.22 4.41
N GLY A 93 -7.52 -26.31 4.05
CA GLY A 93 -8.55 -26.66 5.02
C GLY A 93 -9.86 -27.12 4.36
N ASN A 94 -10.80 -27.55 5.20
CA ASN A 94 -12.17 -27.80 4.77
C ASN A 94 -12.95 -26.48 4.71
N CYS A 95 -12.56 -25.66 3.74
CA CYS A 95 -13.13 -24.32 3.57
C CYS A 95 -14.61 -24.44 3.24
N PRO A 96 -15.49 -23.70 3.92
CA PRO A 96 -16.84 -23.54 3.45
C PRO A 96 -16.79 -22.99 2.02
N THR A 97 -17.79 -23.30 1.20
CA THR A 97 -17.92 -22.66 -0.13
C THR A 97 -18.80 -21.42 0.07
N PRO A 98 -18.23 -20.26 0.44
CA PRO A 98 -19.02 -19.06 0.49
C PRO A 98 -19.22 -18.57 -0.93
N VAL A 99 -20.38 -18.00 -1.20
CA VAL A 99 -20.48 -17.03 -2.29
C VAL A 99 -19.69 -15.82 -1.80
N HIS A 100 -18.45 -15.68 -2.25
CA HIS A 100 -17.68 -14.51 -1.93
C HIS A 100 -18.28 -13.32 -2.67
N ASP A 101 -18.77 -12.34 -1.92
CA ASP A 101 -19.25 -11.09 -2.49
C ASP A 101 -18.04 -10.31 -3.06
N ILE A 102 -18.22 -9.71 -4.25
CA ILE A 102 -17.17 -8.94 -4.93
C ILE A 102 -16.70 -7.75 -4.07
N SER A 103 -17.50 -7.26 -3.13
CA SER A 103 -17.11 -6.20 -2.19
C SER A 103 -16.04 -6.66 -1.19
N LEU A 104 -15.84 -7.97 -1.04
CA LEU A 104 -14.79 -8.58 -0.24
C LEU A 104 -13.69 -9.11 -1.17
N HIS A 105 -12.70 -8.29 -1.46
CA HIS A 105 -11.61 -8.64 -2.38
C HIS A 105 -10.24 -8.22 -1.87
N LEU A 106 -9.21 -8.89 -2.37
CA LEU A 106 -7.83 -8.41 -2.31
C LEU A 106 -7.56 -7.52 -3.52
N SER A 107 -6.95 -6.36 -3.32
CA SER A 107 -6.62 -5.46 -4.41
C SER A 107 -5.11 -5.34 -4.60
N PHE A 108 -4.67 -5.41 -5.88
CA PHE A 108 -3.28 -5.29 -6.29
C PHE A 108 -3.14 -4.22 -7.36
N SER A 109 -2.12 -3.36 -7.23
CA SER A 109 -1.77 -2.40 -8.25
C SER A 109 -0.70 -2.94 -9.18
N VAL A 110 -0.83 -2.65 -10.48
CA VAL A 110 0.14 -3.04 -11.50
C VAL A 110 0.63 -1.82 -12.29
N PRO A 111 1.86 -1.83 -12.80
CA PRO A 111 2.39 -0.73 -13.60
C PRO A 111 1.61 -0.49 -14.91
N SER A 112 0.99 -1.53 -15.47
CA SER A 112 0.23 -1.48 -16.73
C SER A 112 -0.96 -2.43 -16.66
N LEU A 113 -2.16 -1.90 -16.49
CA LEU A 113 -3.38 -2.71 -16.53
C LEU A 113 -3.60 -3.37 -17.91
N PRO A 114 -3.38 -2.70 -19.06
CA PRO A 114 -3.48 -3.37 -20.36
C PRO A 114 -2.51 -4.54 -20.51
N GLY A 115 -1.26 -4.39 -20.04
CA GLY A 115 -0.27 -5.49 -20.05
C GLY A 115 -0.71 -6.65 -19.16
N PHE A 116 -1.28 -6.36 -17.99
CA PHE A 116 -1.80 -7.40 -17.11
C PHE A 116 -3.03 -8.11 -17.70
N ILE A 117 -3.93 -7.39 -18.37
CA ILE A 117 -5.08 -7.98 -19.08
C ILE A 117 -4.61 -8.94 -20.18
N GLN A 118 -3.59 -8.57 -20.96
CA GLN A 118 -2.99 -9.46 -21.94
C GLN A 118 -2.45 -10.75 -21.30
N HIS A 119 -1.84 -10.65 -20.13
CA HIS A 119 -1.38 -11.80 -19.35
C HIS A 119 -2.55 -12.69 -18.87
N LEU A 120 -3.65 -12.11 -18.40
CA LEU A 120 -4.87 -12.86 -18.05
C LEU A 120 -5.44 -13.60 -19.25
N ASP A 121 -5.50 -12.96 -20.44
CA ASP A 121 -5.97 -13.57 -21.67
C ASP A 121 -5.08 -14.76 -22.11
N GLN A 122 -3.75 -14.62 -22.02
CA GLN A 122 -2.80 -15.71 -22.31
C GLN A 122 -2.98 -16.92 -21.39
N LEU A 123 -3.33 -16.67 -20.13
CA LEU A 123 -3.58 -17.72 -19.13
C LEU A 123 -5.03 -18.21 -19.12
N ASN A 124 -5.90 -17.70 -20.03
CA ASN A 124 -7.32 -17.99 -20.08
C ASN A 124 -8.05 -17.70 -18.74
N VAL A 125 -7.59 -16.71 -17.97
CA VAL A 125 -8.25 -16.26 -16.75
C VAL A 125 -9.40 -15.33 -17.12
N LYS A 126 -10.61 -15.68 -16.70
CA LYS A 126 -11.80 -14.84 -16.91
C LYS A 126 -11.77 -13.64 -15.99
N TYR A 127 -12.04 -12.46 -16.51
CA TYR A 127 -12.17 -11.22 -15.75
C TYR A 127 -13.38 -10.41 -16.18
N SER A 128 -13.82 -9.48 -15.35
CA SER A 128 -14.98 -8.61 -15.60
C SER A 128 -14.77 -7.24 -14.96
N ASN A 129 -15.71 -6.33 -15.20
CA ASN A 129 -15.88 -5.15 -14.36
C ASN A 129 -16.66 -5.51 -13.07
N TRP A 130 -16.89 -4.53 -12.19
CA TRP A 130 -17.68 -4.70 -10.97
C TRP A 130 -19.11 -5.24 -11.23
N GLY A 131 -19.74 -4.83 -12.34
CA GLY A 131 -21.06 -5.29 -12.72
C GLY A 131 -21.11 -6.70 -13.30
N GLY A 132 -19.97 -7.41 -13.41
CA GLY A 132 -19.89 -8.76 -13.92
C GLY A 132 -19.85 -8.85 -15.47
N GLU A 133 -19.72 -7.73 -16.18
CA GLU A 133 -19.60 -7.75 -17.65
C GLU A 133 -18.24 -8.32 -18.06
N PRO A 134 -18.22 -9.43 -18.82
CA PRO A 134 -16.97 -10.10 -19.16
C PRO A 134 -16.05 -9.22 -20.01
N LYS A 135 -14.75 -9.30 -19.74
CA LYS A 135 -13.68 -8.58 -20.48
C LYS A 135 -13.85 -7.07 -20.51
N LYS A 136 -14.59 -6.50 -19.54
CA LYS A 136 -14.75 -5.05 -19.39
C LYS A 136 -13.83 -4.50 -18.30
N ILE A 137 -13.23 -3.36 -18.61
CA ILE A 137 -12.48 -2.55 -17.66
C ILE A 137 -13.46 -1.56 -17.03
N GLN A 138 -13.33 -1.38 -15.73
CA GLN A 138 -14.04 -0.34 -15.00
C GLN A 138 -13.13 0.85 -14.75
N LYS A 139 -13.66 2.05 -14.93
CA LYS A 139 -13.03 3.29 -14.50
C LYS A 139 -13.67 3.76 -13.20
N ARG A 140 -12.86 3.94 -12.17
CA ARG A 140 -13.25 4.52 -10.86
C ARG A 140 -13.43 6.03 -10.96
N ALA A 141 -14.07 6.64 -9.96
CA ALA A 141 -14.29 8.08 -9.89
C ALA A 141 -12.97 8.89 -9.82
N ASP A 142 -11.90 8.30 -9.27
CA ASP A 142 -10.55 8.86 -9.21
C ASP A 142 -9.71 8.59 -10.46
N ASN A 143 -10.34 8.12 -11.54
CA ASN A 143 -9.78 7.74 -12.84
C ASN A 143 -8.93 6.47 -12.86
N VAL A 144 -8.76 5.76 -11.77
CA VAL A 144 -8.10 4.46 -11.73
C VAL A 144 -8.89 3.45 -12.56
N LEU A 145 -8.18 2.68 -13.39
CA LEU A 145 -8.74 1.59 -14.19
C LEU A 145 -8.55 0.28 -13.44
N GLN A 146 -9.57 -0.60 -13.48
CA GLN A 146 -9.56 -1.85 -12.72
C GLN A 146 -10.35 -2.96 -13.39
N VAL A 147 -9.97 -4.20 -13.06
CA VAL A 147 -10.70 -5.43 -13.42
C VAL A 147 -10.78 -6.36 -12.22
N TYR A 148 -11.74 -7.28 -12.26
CA TYR A 148 -12.01 -8.25 -11.21
C TYR A 148 -11.99 -9.67 -11.75
N PHE A 149 -11.47 -10.60 -10.98
CA PHE A 149 -11.49 -12.02 -11.25
C PHE A 149 -11.46 -12.83 -9.96
N GLN A 150 -11.68 -14.14 -10.06
CA GLN A 150 -11.69 -15.02 -8.88
C GLN A 150 -10.52 -15.99 -8.92
N ASP A 151 -10.03 -16.32 -7.74
CA ASP A 151 -9.11 -17.42 -7.55
C ASP A 151 -9.83 -18.80 -7.62
N PRO A 152 -9.09 -19.95 -7.53
CA PRO A 152 -9.69 -21.28 -7.58
C PRO A 152 -10.70 -21.61 -6.48
N ASP A 153 -10.69 -20.89 -5.37
CA ASP A 153 -11.59 -21.06 -4.23
C ASP A 153 -12.74 -20.04 -4.22
N GLY A 154 -12.75 -19.11 -5.19
CA GLY A 154 -13.81 -18.12 -5.38
C GLY A 154 -13.55 -16.78 -4.70
N TYR A 155 -12.37 -16.53 -4.12
CA TYR A 155 -12.01 -15.23 -3.59
C TYR A 155 -11.84 -14.21 -4.72
N TRP A 156 -12.47 -13.05 -4.55
CA TRP A 156 -12.35 -11.98 -5.52
C TRP A 156 -11.00 -11.25 -5.40
N ILE A 157 -10.48 -10.90 -6.54
CA ILE A 157 -9.24 -10.14 -6.72
C ILE A 157 -9.54 -8.98 -7.62
N GLU A 158 -9.19 -7.77 -7.16
CA GLU A 158 -9.12 -6.57 -7.99
C GLU A 158 -7.68 -6.37 -8.44
N VAL A 159 -7.50 -6.05 -9.71
CA VAL A 159 -6.22 -5.51 -10.20
C VAL A 159 -6.47 -4.17 -10.86
N ASN A 160 -5.66 -3.17 -10.48
CA ASN A 160 -5.81 -1.78 -10.90
C ASN A 160 -4.47 -1.13 -11.25
N ASP A 161 -4.52 0.08 -11.81
CA ASP A 161 -3.34 0.89 -12.18
C ASP A 161 -3.08 2.06 -11.21
N ALA A 162 -3.60 1.99 -9.97
CA ALA A 162 -3.32 2.99 -8.93
C ALA A 162 -1.82 3.10 -8.64
N LYS A 163 -1.35 4.34 -8.41
CA LYS A 163 0.07 4.67 -8.16
C LYS A 163 0.27 5.14 -6.73
#